data_38574e8d116397c082ba7dab64e01dfe
#
_entry.id   38574e8d116397c082ba7dab64e01dfe
#
_cell.length_a   1.000
_cell.length_b   1.000
_cell.length_c   1.000
_cell.angle_alpha   90.00
_cell.angle_beta   90.00
_cell.angle_gamma   90.00
#
_symmetry.space_group_name_H-M   'P 1'
#
loop_
_entity.id
_entity.type
_entity.pdbx_description
1 polymer ?
#
loop_
_entity_poly.entity_id
_entity_poly.type
_entity_poly.pdbx_seq_one_letter_code
_entity_poly.pdbx_strand_id
1 'polypeptide(L)'
;MFDIESYDSMMAALDALAPELAERAAEMEEVRRLPADLAEKMAQAGAFRMMTPKTYGGLELTAREFVEGVERIARANASAGWCSMIACTTSMNAAYMAPDMAAEIYASPMTITGGVFAPMGRAEVEGDGYRVTGRWQWGSGSANCSWLAGGCMVFEKGEMKRLPSGAPDQRMMVFPASDATLHDTWHVMGLKGTGSGDLSVDGIFVPKARSVSLVTDTPHETGPLYTFPAFGLLSLGVSAVAMGNARASLDAFKELAAGKKSQGSKKTLAERQTIQAAFAEAEAKWR
;
A
#
# COMPACT_ATOMS: atom_id res chain seq x y z
N MET A 1 -4.79 -15.60 -17.53
CA MET A 1 -4.00 -14.37 -17.29
C MET A 1 -4.86 -13.23 -17.79
N PHE A 2 -5.22 -12.26 -16.93
CA PHE A 2 -6.00 -11.10 -17.34
C PHE A 2 -5.08 -10.15 -18.11
N ASP A 3 -5.56 -9.62 -19.22
CA ASP A 3 -4.87 -8.53 -19.91
C ASP A 3 -5.35 -7.20 -19.29
N ILE A 4 -4.54 -6.69 -18.36
CA ILE A 4 -4.91 -5.52 -17.54
C ILE A 4 -4.27 -4.28 -18.13
N GLU A 5 -5.01 -3.58 -18.96
CA GLU A 5 -4.57 -2.35 -19.65
C GLU A 5 -5.38 -1.10 -19.24
N SER A 6 -6.45 -1.28 -18.46
CA SER A 6 -7.36 -0.19 -18.10
C SER A 6 -7.93 -0.35 -16.68
N TYR A 7 -8.53 0.73 -16.17
CA TYR A 7 -9.30 0.71 -14.94
C TYR A 7 -10.41 -0.35 -14.98
N ASP A 8 -11.18 -0.44 -16.06
CA ASP A 8 -12.31 -1.37 -16.16
C ASP A 8 -11.85 -2.83 -16.15
N SER A 9 -10.78 -3.17 -16.89
CA SER A 9 -10.23 -4.53 -16.88
C SER A 9 -9.65 -4.90 -15.52
N MET A 10 -9.01 -3.96 -14.83
CA MET A 10 -8.54 -4.16 -13.45
C MET A 10 -9.72 -4.39 -12.50
N MET A 11 -10.76 -3.56 -12.54
CA MET A 11 -11.92 -3.70 -11.65
C MET A 11 -12.63 -5.03 -11.85
N ALA A 12 -12.78 -5.48 -13.10
CA ALA A 12 -13.36 -6.80 -13.40
C ALA A 12 -12.50 -7.95 -12.82
N ALA A 13 -11.17 -7.84 -12.92
CA ALA A 13 -10.25 -8.83 -12.34
C ALA A 13 -10.29 -8.84 -10.81
N LEU A 14 -10.38 -7.66 -10.17
CA LEU A 14 -10.52 -7.53 -8.72
C LEU A 14 -11.85 -8.10 -8.24
N ASP A 15 -12.94 -7.89 -8.97
CA ASP A 15 -14.25 -8.48 -8.66
C ASP A 15 -14.23 -10.01 -8.74
N ALA A 16 -13.54 -10.57 -9.72
CA ALA A 16 -13.37 -12.01 -9.85
C ALA A 16 -12.51 -12.60 -8.71
N LEU A 17 -11.54 -11.84 -8.17
CA LEU A 17 -10.66 -12.27 -7.09
C LEU A 17 -11.27 -12.06 -5.69
N ALA A 18 -12.22 -11.13 -5.54
CA ALA A 18 -12.79 -10.73 -4.25
C ALA A 18 -13.34 -11.91 -3.41
N PRO A 19 -14.05 -12.89 -3.96
CA PRO A 19 -14.52 -14.05 -3.19
C PRO A 19 -13.37 -14.85 -2.56
N GLU A 20 -12.28 -15.09 -3.28
CA GLU A 20 -11.12 -15.83 -2.78
C GLU A 20 -10.40 -15.05 -1.67
N LEU A 21 -10.26 -13.72 -1.81
CA LEU A 21 -9.69 -12.86 -0.76
C LEU A 21 -10.52 -12.92 0.53
N ALA A 22 -11.83 -12.95 0.43
CA ALA A 22 -12.73 -13.06 1.58
C ALA A 22 -12.67 -14.45 2.23
N GLU A 23 -12.69 -15.52 1.43
CA GLU A 23 -12.67 -16.92 1.91
C GLU A 23 -11.36 -17.23 2.65
N ARG A 24 -10.23 -16.71 2.18
CA ARG A 24 -8.91 -16.98 2.77
C ARG A 24 -8.49 -15.96 3.85
N ALA A 25 -9.44 -15.19 4.40
CA ALA A 25 -9.16 -14.21 5.46
C ALA A 25 -8.54 -14.86 6.71
N ALA A 26 -9.05 -16.01 7.15
CA ALA A 26 -8.53 -16.74 8.31
C ALA A 26 -7.08 -17.20 8.09
N GLU A 27 -6.74 -17.71 6.91
CA GLU A 27 -5.38 -18.08 6.54
C GLU A 27 -4.43 -16.88 6.62
N MET A 28 -4.82 -15.71 6.05
CA MET A 28 -4.02 -14.50 6.14
C MET A 28 -3.75 -14.05 7.59
N GLU A 29 -4.74 -14.23 8.47
CA GLU A 29 -4.59 -13.92 9.90
C GLU A 29 -3.67 -14.90 10.62
N GLU A 30 -3.75 -16.18 10.28
CA GLU A 30 -2.92 -17.26 10.87
C GLU A 30 -1.44 -17.08 10.48
N VAL A 31 -1.16 -16.92 9.18
CA VAL A 31 0.21 -16.73 8.68
C VAL A 31 0.73 -15.30 8.90
N ARG A 32 -0.13 -14.38 9.33
CA ARG A 32 0.16 -12.96 9.61
C ARG A 32 0.83 -12.24 8.44
N ARG A 33 0.44 -12.57 7.21
CA ARG A 33 0.88 -11.93 5.97
C ARG A 33 -0.07 -12.31 4.82
N LEU A 34 0.02 -11.59 3.74
CA LEU A 34 -0.63 -11.97 2.48
C LEU A 34 0.11 -13.20 1.92
N PRO A 35 -0.57 -14.36 1.71
CA PRO A 35 0.03 -15.53 1.07
C PRO A 35 0.60 -15.20 -0.30
N ALA A 36 1.73 -15.82 -0.65
CA ALA A 36 2.46 -15.49 -1.87
C ALA A 36 1.64 -15.72 -3.16
N ASP A 37 0.84 -16.78 -3.20
CA ASP A 37 -0.04 -17.09 -4.33
C ASP A 37 -1.18 -16.08 -4.48
N LEU A 38 -1.72 -15.55 -3.36
CA LEU A 38 -2.70 -14.45 -3.40
C LEU A 38 -2.06 -13.14 -3.86
N ALA A 39 -0.83 -12.84 -3.39
CA ALA A 39 -0.09 -11.68 -3.85
C ALA A 39 0.17 -11.77 -5.37
N GLU A 40 0.52 -12.94 -5.88
CA GLU A 40 0.68 -13.16 -7.32
C GLU A 40 -0.62 -12.92 -8.09
N LYS A 41 -1.75 -13.47 -7.64
CA LYS A 41 -3.07 -13.24 -8.25
C LYS A 41 -3.47 -11.77 -8.22
N MET A 42 -3.20 -11.07 -7.12
CA MET A 42 -3.43 -9.63 -7.01
C MET A 42 -2.53 -8.84 -7.99
N ALA A 43 -1.27 -9.23 -8.15
CA ALA A 43 -0.36 -8.61 -9.13
C ALA A 43 -0.87 -8.82 -10.56
N GLN A 44 -1.31 -10.05 -10.90
CA GLN A 44 -1.94 -10.38 -12.18
C GLN A 44 -3.21 -9.57 -12.43
N ALA A 45 -3.97 -9.24 -11.39
CA ALA A 45 -5.14 -8.36 -11.46
C ALA A 45 -4.80 -6.86 -11.50
N GLY A 46 -3.52 -6.47 -11.49
CA GLY A 46 -3.09 -5.08 -11.55
C GLY A 46 -3.15 -4.31 -10.21
N ALA A 47 -3.45 -5.01 -9.10
CA ALA A 47 -3.69 -4.41 -7.79
C ALA A 47 -2.50 -3.61 -7.21
N PHE A 48 -1.27 -3.85 -7.66
CA PHE A 48 -0.07 -3.21 -7.12
C PHE A 48 0.55 -2.15 -8.05
N ARG A 49 -0.03 -1.93 -9.25
CA ARG A 49 0.50 -1.01 -10.24
C ARG A 49 -0.46 0.12 -10.64
N MET A 50 -1.47 0.40 -9.80
CA MET A 50 -2.47 1.46 -10.06
C MET A 50 -1.84 2.84 -10.22
N MET A 51 -0.78 3.14 -9.46
CA MET A 51 -0.09 4.43 -9.44
C MET A 51 1.28 4.41 -10.14
N THR A 52 1.71 3.28 -10.66
CA THR A 52 2.92 3.18 -11.47
C THR A 52 2.69 3.89 -12.81
N PRO A 53 3.66 4.67 -13.33
CA PRO A 53 3.54 5.32 -14.63
C PRO A 53 3.30 4.33 -15.78
N LYS A 54 2.49 4.72 -16.75
CA LYS A 54 2.26 3.92 -17.97
C LYS A 54 3.55 3.64 -18.72
N THR A 55 4.49 4.57 -18.72
CA THR A 55 5.83 4.45 -19.29
C THR A 55 6.58 3.21 -18.79
N TYR A 56 6.29 2.77 -17.55
CA TYR A 56 6.90 1.60 -16.91
C TYR A 56 5.89 0.45 -16.70
N GLY A 57 4.88 0.34 -17.57
CA GLY A 57 3.88 -0.74 -17.54
C GLY A 57 2.85 -0.65 -16.42
N GLY A 58 2.72 0.52 -15.79
CA GLY A 58 1.69 0.80 -14.80
C GLY A 58 0.35 1.19 -15.42
N LEU A 59 -0.67 1.36 -14.59
CA LEU A 59 -2.00 1.80 -15.00
C LEU A 59 -2.16 3.33 -14.96
N GLU A 60 -1.34 4.02 -14.17
CA GLU A 60 -1.38 5.48 -14.00
C GLU A 60 -2.82 5.98 -13.82
N LEU A 61 -3.53 5.37 -12.90
CA LEU A 61 -4.93 5.67 -12.64
C LEU A 61 -5.07 7.07 -12.01
N THR A 62 -6.22 7.69 -12.22
CA THR A 62 -6.55 8.92 -11.48
C THR A 62 -6.65 8.65 -9.98
N ALA A 63 -6.54 9.71 -9.16
CA ALA A 63 -6.68 9.59 -7.71
C ALA A 63 -8.02 8.95 -7.30
N ARG A 64 -9.11 9.23 -8.05
CA ARG A 64 -10.42 8.62 -7.83
C ARG A 64 -10.41 7.12 -8.12
N GLU A 65 -9.92 6.71 -9.27
CA GLU A 65 -9.87 5.30 -9.68
C GLU A 65 -8.97 4.47 -8.76
N PHE A 66 -7.86 5.06 -8.28
CA PHE A 66 -7.01 4.46 -7.25
C PHE A 66 -7.78 4.20 -5.95
N VAL A 67 -8.53 5.21 -5.46
CA VAL A 67 -9.35 5.06 -4.24
C VAL A 67 -10.40 3.97 -4.42
N GLU A 68 -11.12 3.96 -5.54
CA GLU A 68 -12.14 2.96 -5.85
C GLU A 68 -11.55 1.54 -5.95
N GLY A 69 -10.36 1.38 -6.55
CA GLY A 69 -9.66 0.10 -6.63
C GLY A 69 -9.24 -0.43 -5.25
N VAL A 70 -8.62 0.43 -4.42
CA VAL A 70 -8.20 0.05 -3.05
C VAL A 70 -9.42 -0.26 -2.17
N GLU A 71 -10.48 0.55 -2.25
CA GLU A 71 -11.74 0.31 -1.52
C GLU A 71 -12.34 -1.05 -1.90
N ARG A 72 -12.36 -1.40 -3.19
CA ARG A 72 -12.87 -2.68 -3.70
C ARG A 72 -12.12 -3.86 -3.09
N ILE A 73 -10.79 -3.82 -3.07
CA ILE A 73 -9.97 -4.87 -2.46
C ILE A 73 -10.21 -4.92 -0.95
N ALA A 74 -10.21 -3.75 -0.28
CA ALA A 74 -10.39 -3.65 1.17
C ALA A 74 -11.77 -4.14 1.64
N ARG A 75 -12.80 -4.00 0.81
CA ARG A 75 -14.15 -4.56 1.07
C ARG A 75 -14.12 -6.08 1.10
N ALA A 76 -13.31 -6.72 0.26
CA ALA A 76 -13.13 -8.17 0.29
C ALA A 76 -12.23 -8.61 1.46
N ASN A 77 -11.10 -7.91 1.64
CA ASN A 77 -10.16 -8.13 2.75
C ASN A 77 -9.34 -6.88 3.03
N ALA A 78 -9.48 -6.32 4.23
CA ALA A 78 -8.82 -5.07 4.60
C ALA A 78 -7.28 -5.17 4.60
N SER A 79 -6.70 -6.33 4.95
CA SER A 79 -5.25 -6.54 4.91
C SER A 79 -4.72 -6.55 3.47
N ALA A 80 -5.43 -7.19 2.55
CA ALA A 80 -5.10 -7.18 1.13
C ALA A 80 -5.19 -5.77 0.54
N GLY A 81 -6.27 -5.02 0.88
CA GLY A 81 -6.43 -3.62 0.48
C GLY A 81 -5.31 -2.73 1.01
N TRP A 82 -4.89 -2.93 2.25
CA TRP A 82 -3.75 -2.20 2.84
C TRP A 82 -2.44 -2.50 2.12
N CYS A 83 -2.13 -3.77 1.85
CA CYS A 83 -0.93 -4.14 1.08
C CYS A 83 -0.95 -3.52 -0.32
N SER A 84 -2.10 -3.54 -1.01
CA SER A 84 -2.27 -2.90 -2.31
C SER A 84 -2.02 -1.39 -2.25
N MET A 85 -2.59 -0.70 -1.27
CA MET A 85 -2.41 0.74 -1.05
C MET A 85 -0.93 1.09 -0.83
N ILE A 86 -0.22 0.36 0.04
CA ILE A 86 1.21 0.58 0.31
C ILE A 86 2.04 0.36 -0.95
N ALA A 87 1.79 -0.72 -1.70
CA ALA A 87 2.51 -1.01 -2.93
C ALA A 87 2.28 0.09 -3.99
N CYS A 88 1.04 0.51 -4.19
CA CYS A 88 0.70 1.58 -5.14
C CYS A 88 1.32 2.92 -4.76
N THR A 89 1.24 3.33 -3.49
CA THR A 89 1.84 4.59 -3.04
C THR A 89 3.38 4.55 -3.07
N THR A 90 3.99 3.37 -2.87
CA THR A 90 5.44 3.20 -3.06
C THR A 90 5.81 3.25 -4.54
N SER A 91 5.01 2.65 -5.42
CA SER A 91 5.29 2.64 -6.87
C SER A 91 5.23 4.03 -7.53
N MET A 92 4.57 4.98 -6.89
CA MET A 92 4.58 6.39 -7.33
C MET A 92 6.00 6.98 -7.36
N ASN A 93 6.95 6.45 -6.57
CA ASN A 93 8.35 6.87 -6.62
C ASN A 93 8.98 6.69 -8.01
N ALA A 94 8.44 5.79 -8.85
CA ALA A 94 8.89 5.61 -10.23
C ALA A 94 8.80 6.89 -11.07
N ALA A 95 7.82 7.76 -10.79
CA ALA A 95 7.68 9.02 -11.50
C ALA A 95 8.80 10.03 -11.18
N TYR A 96 9.47 9.88 -10.05
CA TYR A 96 10.51 10.80 -9.54
C TYR A 96 11.92 10.22 -9.65
N MET A 97 12.04 8.93 -9.93
CA MET A 97 13.29 8.22 -10.06
C MET A 97 13.94 8.48 -11.42
N ALA A 98 15.25 8.28 -11.53
CA ALA A 98 15.91 8.29 -12.83
C ALA A 98 15.22 7.27 -13.78
N PRO A 99 14.88 7.65 -15.03
CA PRO A 99 14.03 6.83 -15.91
C PRO A 99 14.55 5.43 -16.18
N ASP A 100 15.87 5.24 -16.32
CA ASP A 100 16.53 3.95 -16.51
C ASP A 100 16.37 3.05 -15.28
N MET A 101 16.46 3.60 -14.08
CA MET A 101 16.26 2.87 -12.83
C MET A 101 14.80 2.51 -12.62
N ALA A 102 13.87 3.40 -12.95
CA ALA A 102 12.45 3.10 -12.92
C ALA A 102 12.10 1.97 -13.90
N ALA A 103 12.63 2.02 -15.12
CA ALA A 103 12.46 0.97 -16.13
C ALA A 103 13.02 -0.39 -15.66
N GLU A 104 14.18 -0.42 -14.98
CA GLU A 104 14.77 -1.63 -14.40
C GLU A 104 13.86 -2.23 -13.32
N ILE A 105 13.42 -1.41 -12.35
CA ILE A 105 12.62 -1.84 -11.20
C ILE A 105 11.26 -2.37 -11.66
N TYR A 106 10.61 -1.70 -12.59
CA TYR A 106 9.26 -2.02 -13.07
C TYR A 106 9.24 -2.77 -14.41
N ALA A 107 10.37 -3.43 -14.79
CA ALA A 107 10.46 -4.24 -16.02
C ALA A 107 9.39 -5.35 -16.11
N SER A 108 8.86 -5.80 -14.99
CA SER A 108 7.80 -6.80 -14.93
C SER A 108 6.49 -6.20 -14.37
N PRO A 109 5.34 -6.47 -15.00
CA PRO A 109 4.04 -6.10 -14.45
C PRO A 109 3.71 -6.80 -13.13
N MET A 110 4.50 -7.82 -12.77
CA MET A 110 4.39 -8.57 -11.52
C MET A 110 5.22 -7.95 -10.39
N THR A 111 5.97 -6.87 -10.64
CA THR A 111 6.76 -6.19 -9.61
C THR A 111 5.84 -5.67 -8.50
N ILE A 112 6.14 -6.08 -7.28
CA ILE A 112 5.52 -5.54 -6.06
C ILE A 112 6.58 -4.74 -5.33
N THR A 113 6.26 -3.47 -5.05
CA THR A 113 7.12 -2.60 -4.25
C THR A 113 6.45 -2.30 -2.92
N GLY A 114 7.23 -2.07 -1.90
CA GLY A 114 6.73 -1.67 -0.58
C GLY A 114 7.73 -0.77 0.12
N GLY A 115 7.31 -0.14 1.19
CA GLY A 115 8.25 0.72 1.91
C GLY A 115 7.65 1.42 3.10
N VAL A 116 8.54 2.11 3.83
CA VAL A 116 8.19 2.93 4.98
C VAL A 116 8.70 4.35 4.73
N PHE A 117 7.77 5.30 4.66
CA PHE A 117 8.10 6.70 4.37
C PHE A 117 8.81 7.40 5.54
N ALA A 118 8.52 7.00 6.79
CA ALA A 118 9.13 7.59 7.98
C ALA A 118 10.66 7.55 7.91
N PRO A 119 11.38 8.66 8.17
CA PRO A 119 12.82 8.78 7.98
C PRO A 119 13.60 8.15 9.13
N MET A 120 13.42 6.86 9.34
CA MET A 120 14.05 6.08 10.43
C MET A 120 15.44 5.57 10.05
N GLY A 121 15.82 5.66 8.76
CA GLY A 121 17.14 5.28 8.27
C GLY A 121 18.11 6.47 8.22
N ARG A 122 19.40 6.12 8.14
CA ARG A 122 20.52 7.02 7.87
C ARG A 122 21.09 6.70 6.50
N ALA A 123 21.26 7.71 5.66
CA ALA A 123 21.88 7.63 4.35
C ALA A 123 23.10 8.57 4.33
N GLU A 124 24.31 8.02 4.44
CA GLU A 124 25.56 8.77 4.34
C GLU A 124 25.98 8.89 2.88
N VAL A 125 26.27 10.10 2.41
CA VAL A 125 26.74 10.34 1.03
C VAL A 125 28.07 9.61 0.81
N GLU A 126 28.12 8.76 -0.21
CA GLU A 126 29.30 7.97 -0.59
C GLU A 126 29.39 7.88 -2.12
N GLY A 127 30.41 8.55 -2.70
CA GLY A 127 30.60 8.56 -4.16
C GLY A 127 29.37 9.13 -4.89
N ASP A 128 28.81 8.31 -5.79
CA ASP A 128 27.61 8.64 -6.58
C ASP A 128 26.30 8.10 -5.98
N GLY A 129 26.31 7.82 -4.68
CA GLY A 129 25.15 7.27 -3.98
C GLY A 129 25.21 7.49 -2.48
N TYR A 130 24.69 6.51 -1.76
CA TYR A 130 24.53 6.56 -0.32
C TYR A 130 24.88 5.21 0.32
N ARG A 131 25.56 5.24 1.45
CA ARG A 131 25.67 4.09 2.37
C ARG A 131 24.49 4.15 3.33
N VAL A 132 23.62 3.14 3.28
CA VAL A 132 22.33 3.14 3.98
C VAL A 132 22.32 2.11 5.10
N THR A 133 21.98 2.56 6.31
CA THR A 133 21.70 1.72 7.46
C THR A 133 20.41 2.20 8.10
N GLY A 134 19.51 1.26 8.43
CA GLY A 134 18.24 1.63 9.06
C GLY A 134 17.42 0.43 9.49
N ARG A 135 16.48 0.69 10.38
CA ARG A 135 15.41 -0.22 10.75
C ARG A 135 14.09 0.54 10.76
N TRP A 136 13.17 0.09 9.94
CA TRP A 136 11.86 0.71 9.76
C TRP A 136 10.78 -0.20 10.31
N GLN A 137 9.92 0.36 11.15
CA GLN A 137 8.74 -0.32 11.66
C GLN A 137 7.60 -0.24 10.63
N TRP A 138 6.72 -1.23 10.69
CA TRP A 138 5.47 -1.28 9.91
C TRP A 138 5.67 -1.40 8.39
N GLY A 139 6.61 -2.26 7.98
CA GLY A 139 6.84 -2.61 6.57
C GLY A 139 5.73 -3.50 6.01
N SER A 140 4.54 -2.93 5.81
CA SER A 140 3.37 -3.67 5.33
C SER A 140 3.60 -4.29 3.96
N GLY A 141 3.25 -5.57 3.81
CA GLY A 141 3.37 -6.30 2.54
C GLY A 141 4.79 -6.65 2.12
N SER A 142 5.82 -6.28 2.90
CA SER A 142 7.23 -6.41 2.51
C SER A 142 7.66 -7.84 2.18
N ALA A 143 7.01 -8.85 2.76
CA ALA A 143 7.31 -10.26 2.47
C ALA A 143 7.02 -10.69 1.02
N ASN A 144 6.22 -9.93 0.28
CA ASN A 144 5.87 -10.19 -1.12
C ASN A 144 6.52 -9.20 -2.09
N CYS A 145 7.33 -8.25 -1.59
CA CYS A 145 7.98 -7.26 -2.42
C CYS A 145 9.27 -7.79 -3.06
N SER A 146 9.51 -7.40 -4.30
CA SER A 146 10.82 -7.57 -4.96
C SER A 146 11.74 -6.37 -4.71
N TRP A 147 11.15 -5.20 -4.45
CA TRP A 147 11.87 -3.97 -4.12
C TRP A 147 11.24 -3.29 -2.91
N LEU A 148 12.09 -2.74 -2.04
CA LEU A 148 11.68 -2.03 -0.84
C LEU A 148 12.22 -0.60 -0.84
N ALA A 149 11.51 0.29 -0.14
CA ALA A 149 11.92 1.66 0.03
C ALA A 149 11.92 2.04 1.51
N GLY A 150 13.00 2.65 1.98
CA GLY A 150 13.11 3.13 3.35
C GLY A 150 13.38 4.64 3.41
N GLY A 151 12.56 5.37 4.17
CA GLY A 151 12.79 6.80 4.44
C GLY A 151 14.06 6.98 5.26
N CYS A 152 14.94 7.89 4.81
CA CYS A 152 16.23 8.17 5.45
C CYS A 152 16.44 9.67 5.61
N MET A 153 17.11 10.05 6.69
CA MET A 153 17.80 11.35 6.76
C MET A 153 19.14 11.22 6.06
N VAL A 154 19.48 12.20 5.23
CA VAL A 154 20.75 12.25 4.50
C VAL A 154 21.83 12.90 5.39
N PHE A 155 23.03 12.30 5.37
CA PHE A 155 24.21 12.80 6.05
C PHE A 155 25.36 12.95 5.04
N GLU A 156 26.21 13.92 5.27
CA GLU A 156 27.43 14.16 4.50
C GLU A 156 28.58 14.45 5.45
N LYS A 157 29.63 13.66 5.38
CA LYS A 157 30.80 13.75 6.29
C LYS A 157 30.40 13.67 7.78
N GLY A 158 29.41 12.84 8.07
CA GLY A 158 28.92 12.60 9.43
C GLY A 158 27.88 13.62 9.94
N GLU A 159 27.66 14.73 9.23
CA GLU A 159 26.69 15.75 9.61
C GLU A 159 25.37 15.64 8.82
N MET A 160 24.25 15.95 9.48
CA MET A 160 22.93 15.92 8.83
C MET A 160 22.85 16.99 7.75
N LYS A 161 22.63 16.56 6.51
CA LYS A 161 22.46 17.46 5.37
C LYS A 161 21.14 18.23 5.47
N ARG A 162 21.21 19.51 5.15
CA ARG A 162 20.04 20.40 5.17
C ARG A 162 19.76 20.97 3.79
N LEU A 163 18.49 21.13 3.51
CA LEU A 163 17.98 21.85 2.35
C LEU A 163 18.24 23.36 2.49
N PRO A 164 18.17 24.15 1.40
CA PRO A 164 18.26 25.63 1.49
C PRO A 164 17.26 26.27 2.44
N SER A 165 16.12 25.61 2.70
CA SER A 165 15.11 26.04 3.68
C SER A 165 15.53 25.85 5.14
N GLY A 166 16.66 25.16 5.40
CA GLY A 166 17.10 24.74 6.73
C GLY A 166 16.50 23.42 7.22
N ALA A 167 15.50 22.87 6.54
CA ALA A 167 14.92 21.56 6.87
C ALA A 167 15.92 20.42 6.58
N PRO A 168 15.87 19.31 7.31
CA PRO A 168 16.65 18.10 6.98
C PRO A 168 16.37 17.61 5.57
N ASP A 169 17.42 17.14 4.87
CA ASP A 169 17.26 16.44 3.58
C ASP A 169 16.76 15.02 3.87
N GLN A 170 15.50 14.74 3.52
CA GLN A 170 14.84 13.44 3.68
C GLN A 170 14.61 12.83 2.31
N ARG A 171 15.00 11.57 2.15
CA ARG A 171 14.83 10.83 0.89
C ARG A 171 14.36 9.40 1.14
N MET A 172 13.61 8.86 0.20
CA MET A 172 13.34 7.42 0.10
C MET A 172 14.54 6.76 -0.59
N MET A 173 15.08 5.73 0.02
CA MET A 173 16.15 4.90 -0.55
C MET A 173 15.52 3.60 -1.03
N VAL A 174 15.65 3.31 -2.35
CA VAL A 174 15.05 2.12 -2.99
C VAL A 174 16.13 1.07 -3.23
N PHE A 175 15.88 -0.13 -2.73
CA PHE A 175 16.83 -1.26 -2.76
C PHE A 175 16.10 -2.59 -3.02
N PRO A 176 16.80 -3.62 -3.56
CA PRO A 176 16.23 -4.96 -3.68
C PRO A 176 15.76 -5.50 -2.33
N ALA A 177 14.65 -6.20 -2.30
CA ALA A 177 14.14 -6.79 -1.06
C ALA A 177 15.10 -7.85 -0.48
N SER A 178 15.95 -8.47 -1.33
CA SER A 178 17.01 -9.40 -0.92
C SER A 178 18.08 -8.78 -0.04
N ASP A 179 18.25 -7.45 -0.10
CA ASP A 179 19.26 -6.74 0.70
C ASP A 179 18.75 -6.41 2.11
N ALA A 180 17.44 -6.62 2.35
CA ALA A 180 16.81 -6.33 3.62
C ALA A 180 16.60 -7.58 4.48
N THR A 181 16.69 -7.41 5.79
CA THR A 181 16.24 -8.40 6.77
C THR A 181 14.85 -8.05 7.24
N LEU A 182 13.90 -8.97 7.08
CA LEU A 182 12.54 -8.86 7.61
C LEU A 182 12.48 -9.47 9.02
N HIS A 183 11.89 -8.73 9.97
CA HIS A 183 11.77 -9.14 11.37
C HIS A 183 10.33 -9.49 11.69
N ASP A 184 10.12 -10.61 12.37
CA ASP A 184 8.78 -11.03 12.82
C ASP A 184 8.35 -10.28 14.07
N THR A 185 7.91 -9.04 13.90
CA THR A 185 7.46 -8.15 14.98
C THR A 185 5.96 -7.84 14.93
N TRP A 186 5.21 -8.38 13.91
CA TRP A 186 3.80 -8.04 13.71
C TRP A 186 2.85 -8.97 14.46
N HIS A 187 2.63 -8.70 15.76
CA HIS A 187 1.72 -9.44 16.64
C HIS A 187 0.61 -8.51 17.13
N VAL A 188 -0.50 -8.46 16.39
CA VAL A 188 -1.56 -7.46 16.57
C VAL A 188 -2.95 -8.08 16.57
N MET A 189 -3.98 -7.29 16.94
CA MET A 189 -5.38 -7.74 16.95
C MET A 189 -6.05 -7.63 15.59
N GLY A 190 -5.73 -6.60 14.79
CA GLY A 190 -6.33 -6.34 13.49
C GLY A 190 -5.27 -6.16 12.39
N LEU A 191 -5.68 -6.25 11.11
CA LEU A 191 -4.81 -6.17 9.95
C LEU A 191 -3.61 -7.14 10.01
N LYS A 192 -3.79 -8.31 10.62
CA LYS A 192 -2.73 -9.32 10.78
C LYS A 192 -2.12 -9.73 9.43
N GLY A 193 -2.99 -9.91 8.42
CA GLY A 193 -2.59 -10.32 7.08
C GLY A 193 -1.73 -9.31 6.32
N THR A 194 -1.46 -8.11 6.85
CA THR A 194 -0.54 -7.15 6.23
C THR A 194 0.92 -7.50 6.42
N GLY A 195 1.25 -8.33 7.44
CA GLY A 195 2.63 -8.68 7.75
C GLY A 195 3.52 -7.46 8.01
N SER A 196 2.99 -6.44 8.71
CA SER A 196 3.66 -5.16 8.92
C SER A 196 4.78 -5.24 9.96
N GLY A 197 5.64 -6.26 9.86
CA GLY A 197 6.84 -6.39 10.67
C GLY A 197 7.86 -5.29 10.38
N ASP A 198 8.95 -5.28 11.13
CA ASP A 198 10.07 -4.38 10.86
C ASP A 198 10.91 -4.91 9.70
N LEU A 199 11.55 -4.00 8.98
CA LEU A 199 12.59 -4.32 8.00
C LEU A 199 13.87 -3.55 8.35
N SER A 200 15.03 -4.11 8.04
CA SER A 200 16.32 -3.43 8.27
C SER A 200 17.32 -3.71 7.16
N VAL A 201 18.22 -2.75 6.97
CA VAL A 201 19.44 -2.90 6.16
C VAL A 201 20.63 -2.40 6.96
N ASP A 202 21.82 -2.95 6.69
CA ASP A 202 23.05 -2.56 7.37
C ASP A 202 24.16 -2.30 6.35
N GLY A 203 24.47 -1.01 6.15
CA GLY A 203 25.56 -0.55 5.30
C GLY A 203 25.43 -0.93 3.82
N ILE A 204 24.22 -1.03 3.27
CA ILE A 204 24.04 -1.28 1.83
C ILE A 204 24.36 -0.03 1.02
N PHE A 205 24.84 -0.18 -0.22
CA PHE A 205 25.02 0.94 -1.14
C PHE A 205 23.78 1.13 -2.00
N VAL A 206 23.23 2.35 -2.01
CA VAL A 206 22.11 2.73 -2.86
C VAL A 206 22.57 3.84 -3.81
N PRO A 207 22.58 3.62 -5.14
CA PRO A 207 22.91 4.66 -6.11
C PRO A 207 21.99 5.87 -5.97
N LYS A 208 22.52 7.07 -6.21
CA LYS A 208 21.72 8.30 -6.19
C LYS A 208 20.49 8.22 -7.08
N ALA A 209 20.60 7.53 -8.22
CA ALA A 209 19.52 7.29 -9.17
C ALA A 209 18.33 6.50 -8.60
N ARG A 210 18.51 5.75 -7.49
CA ARG A 210 17.46 5.04 -6.75
C ARG A 210 17.03 5.78 -5.47
N SER A 211 17.37 7.05 -5.33
CA SER A 211 16.90 7.88 -4.20
C SER A 211 15.88 8.90 -4.68
N VAL A 212 14.77 9.04 -3.94
CA VAL A 212 13.65 9.92 -4.30
C VAL A 212 13.25 10.78 -3.12
N SER A 213 13.02 12.07 -3.36
CA SER A 213 12.38 12.96 -2.39
C SER A 213 11.06 13.50 -2.96
N LEU A 214 9.93 13.04 -2.42
CA LEU A 214 8.61 13.54 -2.79
C LEU A 214 8.40 15.02 -2.40
N VAL A 215 9.34 15.63 -1.68
CA VAL A 215 9.28 17.02 -1.22
C VAL A 215 10.08 17.95 -2.13
N THR A 216 11.24 17.49 -2.62
CA THR A 216 12.19 18.35 -3.34
C THR A 216 12.40 17.98 -4.79
N ASP A 217 12.17 16.73 -5.15
CA ASP A 217 12.38 16.29 -6.53
C ASP A 217 11.15 16.63 -7.39
N THR A 218 11.38 16.93 -8.65
CA THR A 218 10.32 17.12 -9.64
C THR A 218 10.09 15.79 -10.36
N PRO A 219 8.84 15.37 -10.57
CA PRO A 219 8.59 14.14 -11.30
C PRO A 219 9.04 14.25 -12.76
N HIS A 220 9.58 13.17 -13.30
CA HIS A 220 9.90 13.03 -14.72
C HIS A 220 8.63 12.78 -15.55
N GLU A 221 7.62 12.19 -14.93
CA GLU A 221 6.32 11.92 -15.54
C GLU A 221 5.36 13.08 -15.28
N THR A 222 4.63 13.51 -16.31
CA THR A 222 3.79 14.72 -16.29
C THR A 222 2.29 14.44 -16.30
N GLY A 223 1.89 13.18 -16.11
CA GLY A 223 0.48 12.79 -16.02
C GLY A 223 -0.27 13.46 -14.87
N PRO A 224 -1.61 13.60 -14.97
CA PRO A 224 -2.42 14.28 -13.94
C PRO A 224 -2.25 13.70 -12.53
N LEU A 225 -1.95 12.40 -12.41
CA LEU A 225 -1.70 11.75 -11.13
C LEU A 225 -0.52 12.38 -10.39
N TYR A 226 0.57 12.71 -11.09
CA TYR A 226 1.81 13.22 -10.48
C TYR A 226 1.78 14.74 -10.24
N THR A 227 0.75 15.44 -10.70
CA THR A 227 0.45 16.82 -10.32
C THR A 227 -0.40 16.91 -9.05
N PHE A 228 -1.00 15.79 -8.61
CA PHE A 228 -1.74 15.73 -7.35
C PHE A 228 -0.76 15.74 -6.16
N PRO A 229 -1.09 16.42 -5.03
CA PRO A 229 -0.21 16.42 -3.86
C PRO A 229 0.08 15.00 -3.36
N ALA A 230 1.35 14.59 -3.35
CA ALA A 230 1.76 13.21 -3.00
C ALA A 230 1.22 12.76 -1.63
N PHE A 231 1.31 13.61 -0.59
CA PHE A 231 0.77 13.31 0.74
C PHE A 231 -0.76 13.22 0.76
N GLY A 232 -1.44 13.92 -0.16
CA GLY A 232 -2.88 13.77 -0.38
C GLY A 232 -3.23 12.37 -0.89
N LEU A 233 -2.47 11.84 -1.84
CA LEU A 233 -2.66 10.48 -2.35
C LEU A 233 -2.44 9.42 -1.28
N LEU A 234 -1.41 9.58 -0.42
CA LEU A 234 -1.18 8.68 0.71
C LEU A 234 -2.39 8.67 1.68
N SER A 235 -2.91 9.85 2.02
CA SER A 235 -4.08 9.99 2.90
C SER A 235 -5.34 9.39 2.30
N LEU A 236 -5.57 9.60 1.00
CA LEU A 236 -6.71 9.02 0.28
C LEU A 236 -6.63 7.48 0.27
N GLY A 237 -5.44 6.91 0.07
CA GLY A 237 -5.24 5.46 0.12
C GLY A 237 -5.60 4.85 1.48
N VAL A 238 -5.18 5.48 2.58
CA VAL A 238 -5.56 5.05 3.95
C VAL A 238 -7.07 5.13 4.13
N SER A 239 -7.69 6.23 3.68
CA SER A 239 -9.15 6.42 3.76
C SER A 239 -9.91 5.37 2.94
N ALA A 240 -9.42 5.00 1.76
CA ALA A 240 -10.02 3.99 0.90
C ALA A 240 -10.09 2.61 1.58
N VAL A 241 -9.01 2.22 2.30
CA VAL A 241 -9.02 0.97 3.09
C VAL A 241 -10.07 1.02 4.19
N ALA A 242 -10.15 2.14 4.92
CA ALA A 242 -11.15 2.31 5.98
C ALA A 242 -12.58 2.26 5.43
N MET A 243 -12.83 2.88 4.27
CA MET A 243 -14.14 2.87 3.61
C MET A 243 -14.53 1.46 3.15
N GLY A 244 -13.62 0.72 2.52
CA GLY A 244 -13.86 -0.67 2.13
C GLY A 244 -14.19 -1.58 3.32
N ASN A 245 -13.41 -1.47 4.40
CA ASN A 245 -13.65 -2.22 5.63
C ASN A 245 -14.98 -1.83 6.30
N ALA A 246 -15.35 -0.54 6.32
CA ALA A 246 -16.64 -0.09 6.82
C ALA A 246 -17.79 -0.65 5.98
N ARG A 247 -17.66 -0.67 4.65
CA ARG A 247 -18.67 -1.27 3.77
C ARG A 247 -18.84 -2.76 4.05
N ALA A 248 -17.75 -3.51 4.16
CA ALA A 248 -17.78 -4.93 4.51
C ALA A 248 -18.47 -5.17 5.86
N SER A 249 -18.21 -4.32 6.85
CA SER A 249 -18.82 -4.40 8.17
C SER A 249 -20.33 -4.17 8.12
N LEU A 250 -20.78 -3.20 7.33
CA LEU A 250 -22.22 -2.92 7.13
C LEU A 250 -22.91 -4.07 6.41
N ASP A 251 -22.28 -4.64 5.38
CA ASP A 251 -22.82 -5.79 4.65
C ASP A 251 -22.94 -7.01 5.56
N ALA A 252 -21.89 -7.35 6.31
CA ALA A 252 -21.89 -8.46 7.27
C ALA A 252 -22.93 -8.28 8.39
N PHE A 253 -23.06 -7.05 8.89
CA PHE A 253 -24.10 -6.75 9.89
C PHE A 253 -25.51 -6.92 9.33
N LYS A 254 -25.76 -6.49 8.08
CA LYS A 254 -27.06 -6.65 7.42
C LYS A 254 -27.45 -8.12 7.31
N GLU A 255 -26.52 -8.98 6.92
CA GLU A 255 -26.72 -10.43 6.85
C GLU A 255 -27.00 -11.02 8.24
N LEU A 256 -26.17 -10.69 9.22
CA LEU A 256 -26.33 -11.14 10.60
C LEU A 256 -27.70 -10.71 11.17
N ALA A 257 -28.09 -9.46 10.95
CA ALA A 257 -29.31 -8.88 11.52
C ALA A 257 -30.58 -9.55 11.01
N ALA A 258 -30.56 -10.10 9.80
CA ALA A 258 -31.72 -10.80 9.20
C ALA A 258 -32.13 -12.06 9.99
N GLY A 259 -31.17 -12.78 10.57
CA GLY A 259 -31.43 -14.03 11.31
C GLY A 259 -31.24 -13.94 12.83
N LYS A 260 -30.33 -13.04 13.29
CA LYS A 260 -29.96 -12.94 14.71
C LYS A 260 -31.08 -12.40 15.58
N LYS A 261 -31.39 -13.12 16.66
CA LYS A 261 -32.31 -12.66 17.73
C LYS A 261 -31.52 -12.43 19.02
N SER A 262 -31.82 -11.37 19.73
CA SER A 262 -31.31 -11.16 21.09
C SER A 262 -31.95 -12.17 22.05
N GLN A 263 -31.25 -12.52 23.11
CA GLN A 263 -31.80 -13.41 24.16
C GLN A 263 -33.13 -12.87 24.69
N GLY A 264 -34.15 -13.73 24.74
CA GLY A 264 -35.50 -13.35 25.20
C GLY A 264 -36.33 -12.57 24.17
N SER A 265 -35.82 -12.25 22.98
CA SER A 265 -36.58 -11.56 21.94
C SER A 265 -37.21 -12.52 20.92
N LYS A 266 -38.46 -12.25 20.52
CA LYS A 266 -39.09 -12.92 19.38
C LYS A 266 -38.69 -12.30 18.05
N LYS A 267 -38.27 -11.02 18.05
CA LYS A 267 -37.89 -10.26 16.85
C LYS A 267 -36.40 -10.43 16.52
N THR A 268 -36.08 -10.47 15.25
CA THR A 268 -34.70 -10.39 14.76
C THR A 268 -34.15 -8.99 15.01
N LEU A 269 -32.80 -8.81 14.84
CA LEU A 269 -32.22 -7.48 14.94
C LEU A 269 -32.76 -6.56 13.85
N ALA A 270 -32.97 -7.09 12.63
CA ALA A 270 -33.51 -6.33 11.50
C ALA A 270 -34.94 -5.81 11.73
N GLU A 271 -35.74 -6.48 12.57
CA GLU A 271 -37.11 -6.06 12.91
C GLU A 271 -37.18 -4.99 14.04
N ARG A 272 -36.01 -4.56 14.57
CA ARG A 272 -35.98 -3.59 15.69
C ARG A 272 -35.72 -2.18 15.16
N GLN A 273 -36.63 -1.25 15.43
CA GLN A 273 -36.53 0.13 14.95
C GLN A 273 -35.21 0.83 15.34
N THR A 274 -34.69 0.59 16.56
CA THR A 274 -33.44 1.17 17.03
C THR A 274 -32.25 0.68 16.18
N ILE A 275 -32.26 -0.57 15.75
CA ILE A 275 -31.22 -1.15 14.88
C ILE A 275 -31.34 -0.59 13.45
N GLN A 276 -32.57 -0.48 12.93
CA GLN A 276 -32.84 0.11 11.63
C GLN A 276 -32.36 1.57 11.56
N ALA A 277 -32.66 2.37 12.60
CA ALA A 277 -32.19 3.75 12.68
C ALA A 277 -30.65 3.85 12.73
N ALA A 278 -30.00 3.05 13.59
CA ALA A 278 -28.55 3.04 13.71
C ALA A 278 -27.86 2.59 12.38
N PHE A 279 -28.43 1.58 11.71
CA PHE A 279 -27.92 1.13 10.43
C PHE A 279 -28.08 2.19 9.34
N ALA A 280 -29.23 2.86 9.26
CA ALA A 280 -29.48 3.93 8.31
C ALA A 280 -28.52 5.12 8.52
N GLU A 281 -28.25 5.48 9.78
CA GLU A 281 -27.27 6.52 10.13
C GLU A 281 -25.85 6.13 9.69
N ALA A 282 -25.44 4.88 9.95
CA ALA A 282 -24.12 4.37 9.55
C ALA A 282 -23.97 4.33 8.02
N GLU A 283 -25.01 3.88 7.30
CA GLU A 283 -25.06 3.88 5.84
C GLU A 283 -24.96 5.31 5.27
N ALA A 284 -25.67 6.27 5.87
CA ALA A 284 -25.62 7.68 5.46
C ALA A 284 -24.22 8.31 5.68
N LYS A 285 -23.53 7.94 6.77
CA LYS A 285 -22.16 8.41 7.04
C LYS A 285 -21.13 7.81 6.11
N TRP A 286 -21.37 6.59 5.65
CA TRP A 286 -20.47 5.92 4.72
C TRP A 286 -20.54 6.53 3.30
N ARG A 287 -21.70 6.97 2.83
CA ARG A 287 -21.93 7.63 1.52
C ARG A 287 -21.35 9.04 1.46
#